data_2a277b6d611fa6c2fdb2d56ae7fb9e3b
#
_entry.id   2a277b6d611fa6c2fdb2d56ae7fb9e3b
#
_cell.length_a   1.000
_cell.length_b   1.000
_cell.length_c   1.000
_cell.angle_alpha   90.00
_cell.angle_beta   90.00
_cell.angle_gamma   90.00
#
_symmetry.space_group_name_H-M   'P 1'
#
loop_
_entity.id
_entity.type
_entity.pdbx_description
1 polymer ?
#
loop_
_entity_poly.entity_id
_entity_poly.type
_entity_poly.pdbx_seq_one_letter_code
_entity_poly.pdbx_strand_id
1 'polypeptide(L)'
;MLKRENNRGVGRAIAEGYKWMLARQVDVAAVMAGDGQMDPRELPKIVRPVVDGEVDYVKGSRRLKGSSWRKIPKERLVGNAILSVLTRIVSGYWSIIDSQSGYTAISARALKALDLDRIYDGYGVPNDILTKLNICGLRIAQVAIEPVYNVGEHSKMKVGRIVFPILKLLLRLFFSRIFARYAAVDLHPIIFFYLLAIALLVLGSAGAVASLALDLAQAFRIALDIGVLRGWMPAFEVTLLFGLNLLLLSMWMDMDENKHLQINLPDERIYDEVAIGETSDRSASAP
;
A
#
# COMPACT_ATOMS: atom_id res chain seq x y z
N MET A 1 -1.21 -24.70 -17.16
CA MET A 1 -0.05 -23.87 -16.88
C MET A 1 0.09 -22.83 -17.98
N LEU A 2 0.10 -21.52 -17.63
CA LEU A 2 0.34 -20.46 -18.61
C LEU A 2 1.85 -20.29 -18.78
N LYS A 3 2.37 -20.60 -19.98
CA LYS A 3 3.77 -20.32 -20.34
C LYS A 3 3.86 -18.95 -21.02
N ARG A 4 4.89 -18.18 -20.67
CA ARG A 4 5.17 -16.86 -21.27
C ARG A 4 6.51 -16.93 -22.01
N GLU A 5 6.54 -16.34 -23.18
CA GLU A 5 7.77 -16.26 -24.00
C GLU A 5 8.76 -15.24 -23.42
N ASN A 6 8.27 -14.14 -22.86
CA ASN A 6 9.10 -13.07 -22.30
C ASN A 6 8.75 -12.76 -20.83
N ASN A 7 9.75 -12.59 -20.00
CA ASN A 7 9.58 -12.14 -18.62
C ASN A 7 9.36 -10.62 -18.57
N ARG A 8 8.13 -10.20 -18.23
CA ARG A 8 7.71 -8.78 -18.12
C ARG A 8 7.51 -8.33 -16.67
N GLY A 9 7.94 -9.14 -15.71
CA GLY A 9 7.79 -8.85 -14.29
C GLY A 9 6.61 -9.52 -13.61
N VAL A 10 6.62 -9.47 -12.27
CA VAL A 10 5.66 -10.16 -11.40
C VAL A 10 4.24 -9.61 -11.56
N GLY A 11 4.09 -8.29 -11.68
CA GLY A 11 2.78 -7.66 -11.82
C GLY A 11 2.08 -8.08 -13.10
N ARG A 12 2.80 -8.19 -14.19
CA ARG A 12 2.23 -8.68 -15.46
C ARG A 12 1.80 -10.14 -15.37
N ALA A 13 2.57 -10.98 -14.68
CA ALA A 13 2.19 -12.37 -14.46
C ALA A 13 0.88 -12.48 -13.67
N ILE A 14 0.72 -11.66 -12.62
CA ILE A 14 -0.49 -11.59 -11.82
C ILE A 14 -1.67 -11.10 -12.68
N ALA A 15 -1.50 -10.02 -13.44
CA ALA A 15 -2.55 -9.47 -14.31
C ALA A 15 -3.05 -10.47 -15.35
N GLU A 16 -2.17 -11.25 -15.96
CA GLU A 16 -2.54 -12.30 -16.89
C GLU A 16 -3.25 -13.48 -16.21
N GLY A 17 -2.82 -13.86 -15.01
CA GLY A 17 -3.53 -14.84 -14.17
C GLY A 17 -4.96 -14.39 -13.88
N TYR A 18 -5.14 -13.12 -13.53
CA TYR A 18 -6.46 -12.53 -13.29
C TYR A 18 -7.35 -12.52 -14.56
N LYS A 19 -6.80 -12.15 -15.70
CA LYS A 19 -7.52 -12.21 -16.99
C LYS A 19 -7.94 -13.64 -17.33
N TRP A 20 -7.03 -14.61 -17.14
CA TRP A 20 -7.30 -16.01 -17.38
C TRP A 20 -8.42 -16.54 -16.49
N MET A 21 -8.45 -16.13 -15.22
CA MET A 21 -9.49 -16.45 -14.25
C MET A 21 -10.85 -15.87 -14.67
N LEU A 22 -10.89 -14.57 -15.03
CA LEU A 22 -12.13 -13.92 -15.50
C LEU A 22 -12.71 -14.58 -16.75
N ALA A 23 -11.85 -14.98 -17.70
CA ALA A 23 -12.26 -15.69 -18.91
C ALA A 23 -12.90 -17.06 -18.63
N ARG A 24 -12.67 -17.62 -17.44
CA ARG A 24 -13.23 -18.91 -16.98
C ARG A 24 -14.34 -18.78 -15.95
N GLN A 25 -14.79 -17.55 -15.70
CA GLN A 25 -15.88 -17.27 -14.76
C GLN A 25 -15.60 -17.81 -13.33
N VAL A 26 -14.33 -17.77 -12.91
CA VAL A 26 -13.93 -18.12 -11.53
C VAL A 26 -14.25 -16.93 -10.61
N ASP A 27 -14.88 -17.18 -9.47
CA ASP A 27 -15.38 -16.13 -8.58
C ASP A 27 -14.30 -15.45 -7.74
N VAL A 28 -13.27 -16.20 -7.33
CA VAL A 28 -12.19 -15.71 -6.47
C VAL A 28 -10.84 -16.19 -6.98
N ALA A 29 -9.88 -15.27 -7.08
CA ALA A 29 -8.49 -15.60 -7.36
C ALA A 29 -7.61 -15.38 -6.12
N ALA A 30 -6.71 -16.32 -5.85
CA ALA A 30 -5.65 -16.15 -4.86
C ALA A 30 -4.28 -16.07 -5.54
N VAL A 31 -3.42 -15.21 -5.01
CA VAL A 31 -2.01 -15.11 -5.41
C VAL A 31 -1.15 -15.65 -4.28
N MET A 32 -0.34 -16.64 -4.61
CA MET A 32 0.65 -17.23 -3.73
C MET A 32 1.99 -17.31 -4.48
N ALA A 33 3.06 -16.81 -3.88
CA ALA A 33 4.38 -16.89 -4.49
C ALA A 33 4.91 -18.32 -4.42
N GLY A 34 5.56 -18.76 -5.51
CA GLY A 34 6.17 -20.10 -5.59
C GLY A 34 7.56 -20.20 -4.94
N ASP A 35 7.90 -19.27 -4.03
CA ASP A 35 9.19 -19.21 -3.32
C ASP A 35 9.22 -20.00 -2.00
N GLY A 36 8.11 -20.69 -1.67
CA GLY A 36 7.99 -21.49 -0.46
C GLY A 36 7.80 -20.67 0.84
N GLN A 37 7.71 -19.34 0.77
CA GLN A 37 7.54 -18.48 1.95
C GLN A 37 6.09 -18.35 2.42
N MET A 38 5.14 -18.88 1.66
CA MET A 38 3.70 -18.86 1.95
C MET A 38 3.19 -20.24 2.22
N ASP A 39 2.60 -20.47 3.40
CA ASP A 39 2.02 -21.75 3.77
C ASP A 39 0.68 -21.98 3.06
N PRO A 40 0.52 -23.02 2.22
CA PRO A 40 -0.75 -23.33 1.57
C PRO A 40 -1.89 -23.61 2.55
N ARG A 41 -1.59 -24.07 3.78
CA ARG A 41 -2.59 -24.33 4.82
C ARG A 41 -3.31 -23.05 5.29
N GLU A 42 -2.72 -21.88 5.07
CA GLU A 42 -3.34 -20.61 5.40
C GLU A 42 -4.21 -20.03 4.27
N LEU A 43 -4.24 -20.68 3.09
CA LEU A 43 -5.04 -20.23 1.95
C LEU A 43 -6.53 -20.08 2.28
N PRO A 44 -7.19 -21.01 3.02
CA PRO A 44 -8.60 -20.85 3.38
C PRO A 44 -8.89 -19.54 4.14
N LYS A 45 -8.01 -19.14 5.06
CA LYS A 45 -8.17 -17.89 5.83
C LYS A 45 -8.18 -16.64 4.94
N ILE A 46 -7.44 -16.68 3.84
CA ILE A 46 -7.31 -15.53 2.89
C ILE A 46 -8.47 -15.54 1.91
N VAL A 47 -8.93 -16.71 1.47
CA VAL A 47 -9.96 -16.85 0.42
C VAL A 47 -11.36 -16.68 0.98
N ARG A 48 -11.64 -17.24 2.16
CA ARG A 48 -12.98 -17.33 2.73
C ARG A 48 -13.70 -15.99 2.86
N PRO A 49 -13.12 -14.89 3.42
CA PRO A 49 -13.83 -13.63 3.53
C PRO A 49 -14.23 -13.01 2.19
N VAL A 50 -13.53 -13.39 1.11
CA VAL A 50 -13.86 -12.97 -0.26
C VAL A 50 -14.99 -13.84 -0.82
N VAL A 51 -14.97 -15.15 -0.56
CA VAL A 51 -16.04 -16.09 -0.98
C VAL A 51 -17.36 -15.75 -0.29
N ASP A 52 -17.31 -15.45 1.01
CA ASP A 52 -18.47 -15.07 1.81
C ASP A 52 -18.99 -13.66 1.48
N GLY A 53 -18.29 -12.91 0.62
CA GLY A 53 -18.70 -11.57 0.16
C GLY A 53 -18.54 -10.46 1.22
N GLU A 54 -17.81 -10.74 2.31
CA GLU A 54 -17.54 -9.75 3.35
C GLU A 54 -16.67 -8.60 2.82
N VAL A 55 -15.68 -8.95 1.99
CA VAL A 55 -14.74 -8.02 1.36
C VAL A 55 -14.45 -8.40 -0.09
N ASP A 56 -13.89 -7.45 -0.84
CA ASP A 56 -13.49 -7.66 -2.23
C ASP A 56 -12.06 -8.14 -2.39
N TYR A 57 -11.24 -7.85 -1.38
CA TYR A 57 -9.80 -8.17 -1.39
C TYR A 57 -9.32 -8.47 0.02
N VAL A 58 -8.59 -9.56 0.15
CA VAL A 58 -7.91 -9.93 1.40
C VAL A 58 -6.41 -9.96 1.16
N LYS A 59 -5.68 -9.46 2.15
CA LYS A 59 -4.23 -9.46 2.18
C LYS A 59 -3.69 -10.16 3.43
N GLY A 60 -2.85 -11.18 3.24
CA GLY A 60 -2.15 -11.81 4.33
C GLY A 60 -1.11 -10.86 4.93
N SER A 61 -1.09 -10.71 6.24
CA SER A 61 -0.16 -9.85 6.98
C SER A 61 0.71 -10.67 7.92
N ARG A 62 2.02 -10.61 7.70
CA ARG A 62 3.04 -11.26 8.54
C ARG A 62 3.25 -10.54 9.87
N ARG A 63 2.70 -9.35 10.03
CA ARG A 63 2.96 -8.42 11.17
C ARG A 63 1.82 -8.37 12.18
N LEU A 64 0.68 -8.98 11.90
CA LEU A 64 -0.47 -9.03 12.82
C LEU A 64 -0.22 -9.98 14.00
N LYS A 65 0.59 -11.05 13.83
CA LYS A 65 1.01 -11.92 14.94
C LYS A 65 2.31 -11.41 15.58
N GLY A 66 2.28 -11.14 16.89
CA GLY A 66 3.33 -10.46 17.64
C GLY A 66 4.72 -11.11 17.72
N SER A 67 4.92 -12.35 17.22
CA SER A 67 6.22 -13.04 17.24
C SER A 67 6.95 -13.06 15.88
N SER A 68 6.22 -12.93 14.79
CA SER A 68 6.76 -13.11 13.42
C SER A 68 7.74 -12.01 13.00
N TRP A 69 7.59 -10.77 13.52
CA TRP A 69 8.48 -9.65 13.19
C TRP A 69 9.91 -9.82 13.71
N ARG A 70 10.12 -10.61 14.79
CA ARG A 70 11.45 -10.88 15.38
C ARG A 70 12.36 -11.70 14.45
N LYS A 71 11.78 -12.40 13.49
CA LYS A 71 12.51 -13.24 12.51
C LYS A 71 12.95 -12.45 11.26
N ILE A 72 12.51 -11.18 11.10
CA ILE A 72 12.83 -10.35 9.94
C ILE A 72 14.15 -9.59 10.19
N PRO A 73 15.12 -9.57 9.26
CA PRO A 73 16.32 -8.75 9.39
C PRO A 73 15.96 -7.27 9.58
N LYS A 74 16.63 -6.58 10.54
CA LYS A 74 16.30 -5.21 10.95
C LYS A 74 16.25 -4.21 9.79
N GLU A 75 17.19 -4.31 8.85
CA GLU A 75 17.26 -3.42 7.67
C GLU A 75 16.01 -3.57 6.76
N ARG A 76 15.54 -4.79 6.56
CA ARG A 76 14.31 -5.05 5.82
C ARG A 76 13.06 -4.62 6.59
N LEU A 77 13.10 -4.75 7.91
CA LEU A 77 11.99 -4.33 8.77
C LEU A 77 11.74 -2.82 8.65
N VAL A 78 12.79 -2.00 8.72
CA VAL A 78 12.70 -0.54 8.60
C VAL A 78 12.23 -0.14 7.20
N GLY A 79 12.86 -0.66 6.16
CA GLY A 79 12.47 -0.36 4.77
C GLY A 79 11.01 -0.73 4.47
N ASN A 80 10.57 -1.91 4.91
CA ASN A 80 9.18 -2.36 4.76
C ASN A 80 8.21 -1.51 5.62
N ALA A 81 8.63 -1.03 6.79
CA ALA A 81 7.81 -0.16 7.63
C ALA A 81 7.56 1.19 6.95
N ILE A 82 8.62 1.83 6.46
CA ILE A 82 8.52 3.10 5.71
C ILE A 82 7.63 2.91 4.48
N LEU A 83 7.88 1.87 3.68
CA LEU A 83 7.09 1.61 2.49
C LEU A 83 5.63 1.30 2.82
N SER A 84 5.34 0.62 3.94
CA SER A 84 3.97 0.39 4.39
C SER A 84 3.26 1.68 4.79
N VAL A 85 3.95 2.61 5.48
CA VAL A 85 3.39 3.92 5.81
C VAL A 85 3.10 4.72 4.53
N LEU A 86 4.05 4.78 3.62
CA LEU A 86 3.85 5.46 2.33
C LEU A 86 2.70 4.84 1.53
N THR A 87 2.57 3.51 1.55
CA THR A 87 1.46 2.81 0.88
C THR A 87 0.12 3.17 1.49
N ARG A 88 0.01 3.30 2.81
CA ARG A 88 -1.24 3.74 3.48
C ARG A 88 -1.67 5.12 2.98
N ILE A 89 -0.74 6.07 2.97
CA ILE A 89 -0.99 7.43 2.48
C ILE A 89 -1.41 7.41 1.00
N VAL A 90 -0.72 6.63 0.18
CA VAL A 90 -0.94 6.58 -1.27
C VAL A 90 -2.23 5.84 -1.60
N SER A 91 -2.51 4.72 -0.96
CA SER A 91 -3.68 3.89 -1.27
C SER A 91 -4.95 4.34 -0.55
N GLY A 92 -4.85 5.13 0.52
CA GLY A 92 -5.99 5.50 1.36
C GLY A 92 -6.48 4.38 2.29
N TYR A 93 -5.83 3.21 2.29
CA TYR A 93 -6.13 2.11 3.19
C TYR A 93 -5.23 2.13 4.41
N TRP A 94 -5.64 2.83 5.45
CA TRP A 94 -4.83 3.13 6.63
C TRP A 94 -4.64 1.96 7.59
N SER A 95 -5.54 0.96 7.56
CA SER A 95 -5.42 -0.25 8.39
C SER A 95 -4.34 -1.21 7.91
N ILE A 96 -3.85 -1.10 6.66
CA ILE A 96 -2.86 -2.02 6.10
C ILE A 96 -1.53 -1.92 6.85
N ILE A 97 -1.16 -3.00 7.56
CA ILE A 97 0.08 -3.09 8.32
C ILE A 97 1.24 -3.63 7.48
N ASP A 98 0.97 -4.63 6.63
CA ASP A 98 1.96 -5.24 5.73
C ASP A 98 1.56 -5.07 4.27
N SER A 99 1.94 -3.93 3.68
CA SER A 99 1.62 -3.65 2.29
C SER A 99 2.40 -4.52 1.29
N GLN A 100 3.49 -5.16 1.72
CA GLN A 100 4.43 -5.86 0.83
C GLN A 100 4.21 -7.37 0.76
N SER A 101 3.30 -7.93 1.55
CA SER A 101 2.91 -9.33 1.41
C SER A 101 2.26 -9.58 0.05
N GLY A 102 2.68 -10.62 -0.64
CA GLY A 102 2.11 -11.07 -1.92
C GLY A 102 0.99 -12.10 -1.76
N TYR A 103 0.70 -12.56 -0.56
CA TYR A 103 -0.35 -13.55 -0.30
C TYR A 103 -1.69 -12.83 -0.22
N THR A 104 -2.52 -12.99 -1.25
CA THR A 104 -3.74 -12.19 -1.40
C THR A 104 -4.84 -13.00 -2.06
N ALA A 105 -6.11 -12.62 -1.81
CA ALA A 105 -7.26 -13.07 -2.57
C ALA A 105 -8.09 -11.88 -3.04
N ILE A 106 -8.73 -12.02 -4.20
CA ILE A 106 -9.51 -10.98 -4.86
C ILE A 106 -10.74 -11.56 -5.52
N SER A 107 -11.87 -10.86 -5.42
CA SER A 107 -13.12 -11.26 -6.05
C SER A 107 -13.15 -10.97 -7.55
N ALA A 108 -13.93 -11.75 -8.31
CA ALA A 108 -14.19 -11.46 -9.71
C ALA A 108 -14.85 -10.09 -9.91
N ARG A 109 -15.68 -9.65 -8.95
CA ARG A 109 -16.29 -8.31 -8.94
C ARG A 109 -15.21 -7.23 -8.93
N ALA A 110 -14.23 -7.35 -8.05
CA ALA A 110 -13.11 -6.42 -7.97
C ALA A 110 -12.28 -6.43 -9.25
N LEU A 111 -11.96 -7.61 -9.78
CA LEU A 111 -11.17 -7.73 -11.00
C LEU A 111 -11.87 -7.13 -12.24
N LYS A 112 -13.19 -7.21 -12.33
CA LYS A 112 -13.98 -6.55 -13.39
C LYS A 112 -13.95 -5.03 -13.29
N ALA A 113 -13.83 -4.48 -12.07
CA ALA A 113 -13.73 -3.05 -11.84
C ALA A 113 -12.34 -2.48 -12.13
N LEU A 114 -11.30 -3.33 -12.12
CA LEU A 114 -9.92 -2.92 -12.34
C LEU A 114 -9.54 -2.96 -13.83
N ASP A 115 -8.79 -1.95 -14.28
CA ASP A 115 -8.10 -2.01 -15.58
C ASP A 115 -6.84 -2.89 -15.45
N LEU A 116 -7.00 -4.18 -15.78
CA LEU A 116 -5.94 -5.19 -15.68
C LEU A 116 -4.79 -4.96 -16.67
N ASP A 117 -5.02 -4.22 -17.76
CA ASP A 117 -3.99 -3.89 -18.74
C ASP A 117 -3.01 -2.83 -18.23
N ARG A 118 -3.45 -2.00 -17.31
CA ARG A 118 -2.68 -0.93 -16.70
C ARG A 118 -2.10 -1.28 -15.32
N ILE A 119 -2.11 -2.55 -14.92
CA ILE A 119 -1.44 -2.98 -13.69
C ILE A 119 0.07 -2.82 -13.86
N TYR A 120 0.73 -2.30 -12.82
CA TYR A 120 2.18 -2.08 -12.80
C TYR A 120 2.95 -3.41 -12.91
N ASP A 121 3.88 -3.50 -13.84
CA ASP A 121 4.58 -4.75 -14.18
C ASP A 121 5.59 -5.21 -13.11
N GLY A 122 6.16 -4.28 -12.33
CA GLY A 122 7.26 -4.53 -11.39
C GLY A 122 6.86 -4.78 -9.94
N TYR A 123 7.84 -4.66 -9.04
CA TYR A 123 7.67 -4.91 -7.59
C TYR A 123 6.68 -3.95 -6.88
N GLY A 124 6.30 -2.84 -7.50
CA GLY A 124 5.30 -1.92 -6.98
C GLY A 124 3.85 -2.38 -7.19
N VAL A 125 3.61 -3.56 -7.77
CA VAL A 125 2.27 -4.09 -8.05
C VAL A 125 1.34 -4.13 -6.84
N PRO A 126 1.77 -4.46 -5.59
CA PRO A 126 0.87 -4.44 -4.46
C PRO A 126 0.32 -3.03 -4.16
N ASN A 127 1.17 -2.00 -4.33
CA ASN A 127 0.78 -0.60 -4.11
C ASN A 127 -0.19 -0.13 -5.20
N ASP A 128 0.06 -0.53 -6.45
CA ASP A 128 -0.80 -0.20 -7.60
C ASP A 128 -2.19 -0.82 -7.46
N ILE A 129 -2.27 -2.12 -7.12
CA ILE A 129 -3.54 -2.82 -6.91
C ILE A 129 -4.34 -2.16 -5.78
N LEU A 130 -3.72 -1.93 -4.60
CA LEU A 130 -4.38 -1.29 -3.47
C LEU A 130 -4.93 0.09 -3.84
N THR A 131 -4.15 0.90 -4.52
CA THR A 131 -4.59 2.23 -4.95
C THR A 131 -5.79 2.16 -5.89
N LYS A 132 -5.76 1.25 -6.86
CA LYS A 132 -6.86 1.05 -7.81
C LYS A 132 -8.12 0.51 -7.13
N LEU A 133 -7.99 -0.41 -6.17
CA LEU A 133 -9.11 -0.89 -5.36
C LEU A 133 -9.78 0.27 -4.60
N ASN A 134 -9.00 1.18 -4.03
CA ASN A 134 -9.53 2.35 -3.34
C ASN A 134 -10.25 3.31 -4.30
N ILE A 135 -9.68 3.57 -5.48
CA ILE A 135 -10.34 4.39 -6.52
C ILE A 135 -11.71 3.81 -6.87
N CYS A 136 -11.82 2.48 -6.94
CA CYS A 136 -13.08 1.79 -7.22
C CYS A 136 -14.00 1.64 -5.99
N GLY A 137 -13.64 2.14 -4.82
CA GLY A 137 -14.46 2.06 -3.59
C GLY A 137 -14.63 0.63 -3.06
N LEU A 138 -13.66 -0.26 -3.30
CA LEU A 138 -13.75 -1.67 -2.95
C LEU A 138 -13.30 -1.94 -1.50
N ARG A 139 -13.96 -2.90 -0.84
CA ARG A 139 -13.67 -3.23 0.56
C ARG A 139 -12.49 -4.20 0.66
N ILE A 140 -11.63 -3.95 1.65
CA ILE A 140 -10.47 -4.80 1.90
C ILE A 140 -10.37 -5.23 3.37
N ALA A 141 -9.70 -6.36 3.59
CA ALA A 141 -9.32 -6.82 4.93
C ALA A 141 -7.89 -7.35 4.96
N GLN A 142 -7.35 -7.47 6.16
CA GLN A 142 -6.12 -8.19 6.42
C GLN A 142 -6.36 -9.37 7.36
N VAL A 143 -5.66 -10.46 7.08
CA VAL A 143 -5.63 -11.64 7.95
C VAL A 143 -4.21 -11.94 8.37
N ALA A 144 -4.03 -12.40 9.61
CA ALA A 144 -2.71 -12.80 10.12
C ALA A 144 -2.25 -14.08 9.44
N ILE A 145 -1.02 -14.06 8.90
CA ILE A 145 -0.35 -15.24 8.32
C ILE A 145 0.99 -15.49 8.98
N GLU A 146 1.41 -16.75 9.00
CA GLU A 146 2.74 -17.16 9.44
C GLU A 146 3.66 -17.35 8.23
N PRO A 147 4.69 -16.49 8.08
CA PRO A 147 5.65 -16.66 7.00
C PRO A 147 6.58 -17.83 7.30
N VAL A 148 6.87 -18.64 6.28
CA VAL A 148 7.88 -19.69 6.34
C VAL A 148 9.24 -19.04 6.02
N TYR A 149 10.20 -19.14 6.95
CA TYR A 149 11.56 -18.67 6.77
C TYR A 149 12.53 -19.83 6.61
N ASN A 150 13.72 -19.55 6.08
CA ASN A 150 14.80 -20.53 5.83
C ASN A 150 14.57 -21.49 4.66
N VAL A 151 13.85 -21.08 3.64
CA VAL A 151 13.64 -21.86 2.40
C VAL A 151 14.76 -21.66 1.37
N GLY A 152 15.91 -21.10 1.76
CA GLY A 152 17.13 -21.07 0.92
C GLY A 152 17.23 -19.93 -0.11
N GLU A 153 16.29 -18.99 -0.15
CA GLU A 153 16.34 -17.88 -1.09
C GLU A 153 17.08 -16.64 -0.57
N HIS A 154 18.13 -16.26 -1.29
CA HIS A 154 18.77 -14.95 -1.12
C HIS A 154 18.06 -13.91 -2.00
N SER A 155 17.55 -12.85 -1.38
CA SER A 155 16.96 -11.73 -2.14
C SER A 155 17.99 -11.11 -3.09
N LYS A 156 17.76 -11.23 -4.38
CA LYS A 156 18.58 -10.59 -5.44
C LYS A 156 18.31 -9.09 -5.58
N MET A 157 17.48 -8.49 -4.73
CA MET A 157 17.07 -7.11 -4.84
C MET A 157 18.14 -6.14 -4.33
N LYS A 158 18.70 -5.32 -5.23
CA LYS A 158 19.55 -4.18 -4.88
C LYS A 158 18.64 -3.00 -4.49
N VAL A 159 18.51 -2.75 -3.18
CA VAL A 159 17.59 -1.73 -2.60
C VAL A 159 17.75 -0.37 -3.29
N GLY A 160 18.99 0.12 -3.50
CA GLY A 160 19.22 1.44 -4.10
C GLY A 160 18.67 1.63 -5.52
N ARG A 161 18.54 0.55 -6.32
CA ARG A 161 17.98 0.64 -7.68
C ARG A 161 16.45 0.67 -7.72
N ILE A 162 15.81 0.26 -6.62
CA ILE A 162 14.36 0.07 -6.56
C ILE A 162 13.66 1.25 -5.89
N VAL A 163 14.35 1.95 -4.98
CA VAL A 163 13.76 3.06 -4.19
C VAL A 163 13.22 4.16 -5.08
N PHE A 164 14.02 4.66 -6.03
CA PHE A 164 13.61 5.80 -6.86
C PHE A 164 12.43 5.47 -7.81
N PRO A 165 12.43 4.33 -8.53
CA PRO A 165 11.26 3.90 -9.31
C PRO A 165 9.99 3.72 -8.47
N ILE A 166 10.12 3.15 -7.25
CA ILE A 166 8.98 2.98 -6.34
C ILE A 166 8.46 4.33 -5.86
N LEU A 167 9.34 5.26 -5.47
CA LEU A 167 8.93 6.60 -5.04
C LEU A 167 8.17 7.35 -6.16
N LYS A 168 8.69 7.30 -7.38
CA LYS A 168 8.02 7.88 -8.56
C LYS A 168 6.64 7.24 -8.79
N LEU A 169 6.54 5.90 -8.64
CA LEU A 169 5.28 5.18 -8.74
C LEU A 169 4.31 5.66 -7.66
N LEU A 170 4.74 5.72 -6.41
CA LEU A 170 3.91 6.12 -5.27
C LEU A 170 3.37 7.55 -5.45
N LEU A 171 4.20 8.50 -5.88
CA LEU A 171 3.76 9.86 -6.17
C LEU A 171 2.69 9.87 -7.28
N ARG A 172 2.94 9.15 -8.38
CA ARG A 172 1.96 9.03 -9.46
C ARG A 172 0.63 8.43 -8.97
N LEU A 173 0.69 7.37 -8.17
CA LEU A 173 -0.49 6.69 -7.64
C LEU A 173 -1.26 7.59 -6.67
N PHE A 174 -0.55 8.33 -5.81
CA PHE A 174 -1.17 9.29 -4.88
C PHE A 174 -2.00 10.33 -5.64
N PHE A 175 -1.38 11.04 -6.58
CA PHE A 175 -2.09 12.06 -7.36
C PHE A 175 -3.22 11.45 -8.18
N SER A 176 -2.98 10.29 -8.82
CA SER A 176 -4.03 9.58 -9.57
C SER A 176 -5.24 9.27 -8.70
N ARG A 177 -5.03 8.78 -7.46
CA ARG A 177 -6.10 8.48 -6.52
C ARG A 177 -6.83 9.73 -6.06
N ILE A 178 -6.10 10.76 -5.61
CA ILE A 178 -6.71 12.00 -5.13
C ILE A 178 -7.60 12.61 -6.22
N PHE A 179 -7.10 12.67 -7.45
CA PHE A 179 -7.89 13.23 -8.55
C PHE A 179 -9.06 12.33 -8.96
N ALA A 180 -8.84 11.02 -9.11
CA ALA A 180 -9.88 10.10 -9.54
C ALA A 180 -11.02 9.98 -8.52
N ARG A 181 -10.69 9.96 -7.22
CA ARG A 181 -11.68 9.76 -6.16
C ARG A 181 -12.37 11.06 -5.73
N TYR A 182 -11.63 12.17 -5.63
CA TYR A 182 -12.10 13.41 -5.02
C TYR A 182 -12.34 14.57 -5.99
N ALA A 183 -11.91 14.45 -7.25
CA ALA A 183 -12.17 15.51 -8.25
C ALA A 183 -13.09 15.06 -9.37
N ALA A 184 -13.02 13.78 -9.79
CA ALA A 184 -13.71 13.33 -10.99
C ALA A 184 -15.19 13.00 -10.76
N VAL A 185 -15.58 12.59 -9.54
CA VAL A 185 -16.96 12.18 -9.23
C VAL A 185 -17.71 13.29 -8.53
N ASP A 186 -17.21 13.72 -7.38
CA ASP A 186 -17.74 14.83 -6.59
C ASP A 186 -16.57 15.71 -6.17
N LEU A 187 -16.65 17.02 -6.40
CA LEU A 187 -15.57 17.94 -6.04
C LEU A 187 -15.43 18.05 -4.52
N HIS A 188 -14.89 16.98 -3.92
CA HIS A 188 -14.80 16.83 -2.47
C HIS A 188 -13.80 17.82 -1.87
N PRO A 189 -14.08 18.48 -0.73
CA PRO A 189 -13.20 19.47 -0.11
C PRO A 189 -11.77 19.00 0.15
N ILE A 190 -11.55 17.72 0.37
CA ILE A 190 -10.24 17.10 0.62
C ILE A 190 -9.21 17.49 -0.46
N ILE A 191 -9.62 17.58 -1.74
CA ILE A 191 -8.67 17.93 -2.82
C ILE A 191 -8.10 19.31 -2.63
N PHE A 192 -8.93 20.29 -2.23
CA PHE A 192 -8.49 21.66 -2.01
C PHE A 192 -7.53 21.74 -0.84
N PHE A 193 -7.80 21.02 0.25
CA PHE A 193 -6.89 20.95 1.40
C PHE A 193 -5.54 20.35 1.03
N TYR A 194 -5.50 19.25 0.26
CA TYR A 194 -4.23 18.68 -0.22
C TYR A 194 -3.48 19.64 -1.13
N LEU A 195 -4.14 20.25 -2.11
CA LEU A 195 -3.50 21.19 -3.03
C LEU A 195 -2.95 22.43 -2.31
N LEU A 196 -3.73 23.00 -1.38
CA LEU A 196 -3.28 24.14 -0.59
C LEU A 196 -2.13 23.76 0.34
N ALA A 197 -2.21 22.60 1.01
CA ALA A 197 -1.13 22.09 1.86
C ALA A 197 0.18 21.93 1.07
N ILE A 198 0.12 21.32 -0.12
CA ILE A 198 1.29 21.14 -0.99
C ILE A 198 1.85 22.49 -1.44
N ALA A 199 0.98 23.44 -1.85
CA ALA A 199 1.41 24.76 -2.25
C ALA A 199 2.14 25.52 -1.11
N LEU A 200 1.58 25.47 0.11
CA LEU A 200 2.19 26.10 1.29
C LEU A 200 3.51 25.41 1.70
N LEU A 201 3.58 24.08 1.61
CA LEU A 201 4.82 23.34 1.88
C LEU A 201 5.92 23.68 0.87
N VAL A 202 5.58 23.78 -0.41
CA VAL A 202 6.54 24.18 -1.46
C VAL A 202 7.02 25.60 -1.23
N LEU A 203 6.11 26.56 -0.97
CA LEU A 203 6.45 27.95 -0.73
C LEU A 203 7.30 28.12 0.55
N GLY A 204 6.87 27.52 1.65
CA GLY A 204 7.60 27.56 2.92
C GLY A 204 8.98 26.91 2.83
N SER A 205 9.08 25.75 2.14
CA SER A 205 10.37 25.07 1.94
C SER A 205 11.31 25.89 1.05
N ALA A 206 10.81 26.51 -0.01
CA ALA A 206 11.61 27.39 -0.86
C ALA A 206 12.15 28.59 -0.07
N GLY A 207 11.31 29.19 0.78
CA GLY A 207 11.72 30.27 1.69
C GLY A 207 12.77 29.81 2.72
N ALA A 208 12.59 28.64 3.33
CA ALA A 208 13.57 28.08 4.28
C ALA A 208 14.93 27.81 3.61
N VAL A 209 14.93 27.26 2.40
CA VAL A 209 16.17 27.03 1.63
C VAL A 209 16.84 28.35 1.28
N ALA A 210 16.08 29.36 0.85
CA ALA A 210 16.60 30.68 0.57
C ALA A 210 17.23 31.32 1.83
N SER A 211 16.55 31.20 2.98
CA SER A 211 17.06 31.63 4.28
C SER A 211 18.41 31.00 4.61
N LEU A 212 18.49 29.66 4.54
CA LEU A 212 19.73 28.95 4.81
C LEU A 212 20.87 29.34 3.85
N ALA A 213 20.56 29.53 2.57
CA ALA A 213 21.54 29.98 1.58
C ALA A 213 22.10 31.37 1.90
N LEU A 214 21.26 32.29 2.37
CA LEU A 214 21.66 33.63 2.79
C LEU A 214 22.51 33.64 4.06
N ASP A 215 22.16 32.83 5.06
CA ASP A 215 22.95 32.67 6.28
C ASP A 215 24.35 32.12 5.98
N LEU A 216 24.43 31.14 5.07
CA LEU A 216 25.71 30.62 4.59
C LEU A 216 26.52 31.67 3.82
N ALA A 217 25.90 32.46 2.93
CA ALA A 217 26.57 33.53 2.21
C ALA A 217 27.18 34.58 3.15
N GLN A 218 26.46 34.96 4.21
CA GLN A 218 26.97 35.86 5.23
C GLN A 218 28.14 35.24 6.02
N ALA A 219 28.06 33.98 6.38
CA ALA A 219 29.15 33.24 7.07
C ALA A 219 30.44 33.29 6.24
N PHE A 220 30.33 33.25 4.90
CA PHE A 220 31.45 33.39 3.97
C PHE A 220 31.79 34.85 3.61
N ARG A 221 31.22 35.83 4.33
CA ARG A 221 31.45 37.29 4.12
C ARG A 221 31.14 37.77 2.70
N ILE A 222 30.20 37.13 2.00
CA ILE A 222 29.69 37.58 0.71
C ILE A 222 28.76 38.78 0.98
N ALA A 223 29.11 39.94 0.44
CA ALA A 223 28.30 41.15 0.62
C ALA A 223 27.03 41.07 -0.27
N LEU A 224 25.89 40.69 0.35
CA LEU A 224 24.57 40.72 -0.25
C LEU A 224 23.69 41.67 0.55
N ASP A 225 23.00 42.58 -0.14
CA ASP A 225 21.96 43.39 0.50
C ASP A 225 20.67 42.57 0.63
N ILE A 226 20.47 41.99 1.81
CA ILE A 226 19.41 40.99 2.08
C ILE A 226 18.40 41.45 3.15
N GLY A 227 18.47 42.76 3.53
CA GLY A 227 17.65 43.27 4.64
C GLY A 227 16.16 42.99 4.47
N VAL A 228 15.62 43.17 3.27
CA VAL A 228 14.21 42.93 2.97
C VAL A 228 13.87 41.43 3.04
N LEU A 229 14.70 40.57 2.46
CA LEU A 229 14.43 39.13 2.43
C LEU A 229 14.48 38.52 3.83
N ARG A 230 15.39 38.99 4.69
CA ARG A 230 15.51 38.57 6.08
C ARG A 230 14.26 38.88 6.91
N GLY A 231 13.59 40.00 6.61
CA GLY A 231 12.30 40.34 7.25
C GLY A 231 11.17 39.34 6.94
N TRP A 232 11.23 38.61 5.81
CA TRP A 232 10.23 37.63 5.41
C TRP A 232 10.50 36.22 5.93
N MET A 233 11.68 35.93 6.50
CA MET A 233 12.03 34.57 6.99
C MET A 233 11.01 33.98 7.98
N PRO A 234 10.56 34.71 9.02
CA PRO A 234 9.55 34.16 9.93
C PRO A 234 8.22 33.81 9.23
N ALA A 235 7.86 34.56 8.18
CA ALA A 235 6.65 34.27 7.41
C ALA A 235 6.76 32.95 6.65
N PHE A 236 7.93 32.60 6.10
CA PHE A 236 8.15 31.32 5.43
C PHE A 236 8.12 30.15 6.41
N GLU A 237 8.66 30.30 7.62
CA GLU A 237 8.60 29.29 8.68
C GLU A 237 7.15 29.02 9.12
N VAL A 238 6.38 30.09 9.36
CA VAL A 238 4.96 29.99 9.68
C VAL A 238 4.18 29.34 8.54
N THR A 239 4.48 29.69 7.29
CA THR A 239 3.87 29.10 6.10
C THR A 239 4.15 27.60 6.01
N LEU A 240 5.39 27.18 6.29
CA LEU A 240 5.78 25.77 6.32
C LEU A 240 5.03 25.00 7.40
N LEU A 241 4.98 25.53 8.62
CA LEU A 241 4.24 24.93 9.74
C LEU A 241 2.74 24.83 9.44
N PHE A 242 2.15 25.88 8.87
CA PHE A 242 0.74 25.86 8.50
C PHE A 242 0.46 24.86 7.38
N GLY A 243 1.34 24.77 6.37
CA GLY A 243 1.28 23.75 5.31
C GLY A 243 1.35 22.33 5.86
N LEU A 244 2.23 22.09 6.85
CA LEU A 244 2.34 20.79 7.52
C LEU A 244 1.06 20.43 8.29
N ASN A 245 0.50 21.37 9.06
CA ASN A 245 -0.74 21.16 9.78
C ASN A 245 -1.91 20.85 8.83
N LEU A 246 -1.99 21.60 7.72
CA LEU A 246 -3.03 21.38 6.73
C LEU A 246 -2.87 20.04 6.01
N LEU A 247 -1.63 19.59 5.75
CA LEU A 247 -1.35 18.26 5.21
C LEU A 247 -1.83 17.16 6.18
N LEU A 248 -1.52 17.28 7.46
CA LEU A 248 -1.96 16.32 8.49
C LEU A 248 -3.49 16.28 8.60
N LEU A 249 -4.15 17.44 8.54
CA LEU A 249 -5.61 17.53 8.51
C LEU A 249 -6.18 16.85 7.27
N SER A 250 -5.60 17.08 6.09
CA SER A 250 -6.02 16.45 4.84
C SER A 250 -5.90 14.93 4.92
N MET A 251 -4.80 14.44 5.48
CA MET A 251 -4.57 13.00 5.69
C MET A 251 -5.57 12.41 6.68
N TRP A 252 -5.92 13.12 7.73
CA TRP A 252 -6.92 12.68 8.70
C TRP A 252 -8.31 12.60 8.06
N MET A 253 -8.73 13.61 7.29
CA MET A 253 -9.98 13.60 6.54
C MET A 253 -10.03 12.46 5.52
N ASP A 254 -8.93 12.22 4.78
CA ASP A 254 -8.81 11.11 3.83
C ASP A 254 -8.89 9.74 4.53
N MET A 255 -8.31 9.62 5.72
CA MET A 255 -8.41 8.42 6.54
C MET A 255 -9.85 8.14 6.98
N ASP A 256 -10.55 9.16 7.45
CA ASP A 256 -11.93 9.02 7.93
C ASP A 256 -12.89 8.68 6.79
N GLU A 257 -12.74 9.34 5.64
CA GLU A 257 -13.51 9.08 4.42
C GLU A 257 -13.36 7.63 3.93
N ASN A 258 -12.16 7.06 4.00
CA ASN A 258 -11.89 5.69 3.54
C ASN A 258 -12.07 4.61 4.61
N LYS A 259 -12.48 4.96 5.82
CA LYS A 259 -12.59 4.03 6.96
C LYS A 259 -13.57 2.89 6.69
N HIS A 260 -14.69 3.18 6.03
CA HIS A 260 -15.73 2.19 5.70
C HIS A 260 -15.29 1.15 4.66
N LEU A 261 -14.19 1.38 3.94
CA LEU A 261 -13.61 0.44 2.99
C LEU A 261 -12.68 -0.58 3.63
N GLN A 262 -12.43 -0.48 4.93
CA GLN A 262 -11.48 -1.30 5.65
C GLN A 262 -12.21 -2.11 6.71
N ILE A 263 -12.28 -3.41 6.50
CA ILE A 263 -13.00 -4.32 7.39
C ILE A 263 -12.00 -5.01 8.30
N ASN A 264 -12.23 -4.91 9.60
CA ASN A 264 -11.49 -5.68 10.60
C ASN A 264 -12.20 -7.02 10.79
N LEU A 265 -11.58 -8.08 10.29
CA LEU A 265 -12.08 -9.43 10.50
C LEU A 265 -11.68 -9.89 11.90
N PRO A 266 -12.62 -10.43 12.72
CA PRO A 266 -12.28 -10.98 14.02
C PRO A 266 -11.41 -12.23 13.84
N ASP A 267 -10.28 -12.26 14.55
CA ASP A 267 -9.31 -13.38 14.51
C ASP A 267 -9.94 -14.73 14.91
N GLU A 268 -10.91 -14.72 15.81
CA GLU A 268 -11.52 -15.92 16.40
C GLU A 268 -12.37 -16.72 15.40
N ARG A 269 -13.10 -16.09 14.49
CA ARG A 269 -13.92 -16.83 13.49
C ARG A 269 -13.10 -17.69 12.53
N ILE A 270 -11.82 -17.39 12.37
CA ILE A 270 -10.93 -18.07 11.43
C ILE A 270 -10.35 -19.35 12.02
N TYR A 271 -10.29 -19.47 13.35
CA TYR A 271 -9.68 -20.61 14.03
C TYR A 271 -10.66 -21.74 14.36
N ASP A 272 -11.90 -21.42 14.75
CA ASP A 272 -12.86 -22.41 15.24
C ASP A 272 -13.38 -23.36 14.15
N GLU A 273 -13.49 -22.90 12.91
CA GLU A 273 -14.02 -23.72 11.82
C GLU A 273 -12.97 -24.58 11.10
N VAL A 274 -11.68 -24.24 11.19
CA VAL A 274 -10.60 -25.15 10.75
C VAL A 274 -10.53 -26.35 11.71
N ALA A 275 -10.76 -26.14 13.00
CA ALA A 275 -10.84 -27.21 13.99
C ALA A 275 -12.07 -28.11 13.77
N ILE A 276 -13.22 -27.57 13.35
CA ILE A 276 -14.44 -28.35 13.06
C ILE A 276 -14.27 -29.18 11.77
N GLY A 277 -13.59 -28.66 10.75
CA GLY A 277 -13.29 -29.40 9.52
C GLY A 277 -12.38 -30.61 9.76
N GLU A 278 -11.36 -30.47 10.61
CA GLU A 278 -10.47 -31.60 10.98
C GLU A 278 -11.16 -32.68 11.84
N THR A 279 -12.13 -32.29 12.65
CA THR A 279 -12.90 -33.28 13.46
C THR A 279 -13.94 -34.02 12.62
N SER A 280 -14.51 -33.43 11.60
CA SER A 280 -15.44 -34.05 10.66
C SER A 280 -14.76 -35.13 9.80
N ASP A 281 -13.54 -34.86 9.33
CA ASP A 281 -12.78 -35.83 8.51
C ASP A 281 -12.28 -37.03 9.31
N ARG A 282 -12.00 -36.88 10.61
CA ARG A 282 -11.61 -38.00 11.50
C ARG A 282 -12.78 -38.90 11.89
N SER A 283 -14.01 -38.39 11.90
CA SER A 283 -15.20 -39.20 12.17
C SER A 283 -15.69 -40.01 10.96
N ALA A 284 -15.30 -39.60 9.73
CA ALA A 284 -15.63 -40.32 8.49
C ALA A 284 -14.63 -41.43 8.13
N SER A 285 -13.50 -41.56 8.83
CA SER A 285 -12.43 -42.52 8.55
C SER A 285 -12.26 -43.60 9.62
N ALA A 286 -13.23 -43.81 10.53
CA ALA A 286 -13.24 -44.92 11.43
C ALA A 286 -13.97 -46.14 10.81
N PRO A 287 -13.36 -47.32 10.81
CA PRO A 287 -13.87 -48.53 10.13
C PRO A 287 -15.12 -49.13 10.77
#